data_fdd20a06b844f9e11b2aa5e3e1da50b8
#
_entry.id   fdd20a06b844f9e11b2aa5e3e1da50b8
#
_cell.length_a   1.000
_cell.length_b   1.000
_cell.length_c   1.000
_cell.angle_alpha   90.00
_cell.angle_beta   90.00
_cell.angle_gamma   90.00
#
_symmetry.space_group_name_H-M   'P 1'
#
loop_
_entity.id
_entity.type
_entity.pdbx_description
1 polymer ?
#
loop_
_entity_poly.entity_id
_entity_poly.type
_entity_poly.pdbx_seq_one_letter_code
_entity_poly.pdbx_strand_id
1 'polypeptide(L)'
;MSSCLANLAALHGLQDDFELHPPDLLLFYNLTQVREADCRAFTHRAAQGDTELLANLPDQRAALQRVALACLGGPRLRLSASDLLLLGVLVCDMDASSIMAADPRVLQNLQRCHRLTAPQQAALNTLLASGETTLGPPGSWNLEGLRALGPLATYISSSLWMQVQQAVGLDFFGSTVATYRAGRLSQQDARRFVTDFLKAKAESVSSRPKRGTATGRPCLRGDITAATLRDDLFLVHYDCVQLESCLGSRVLKANLDPLLQHPLPAECQRVVKAKLARVYPRGVPEEQLPLIASLVYLYSRSEIGQWNVTSRDTVVALLASDVALENQTEAVLQKYLDHNGTLTGALLVAIGGSRLCWMSARQIQAIRPSEFRLAGALDISSCPQSRKDVLYAKAREAFGSTRTTAAYYRFMRPYLGGAPVEELRHLVQANVSMDIDTFTNLNPHVLQSLSVGNVTTLLGQNVGDLQKARSHPTISSWLRSLNRSALGELGLDTDPAGLSGPGRSTTVTPNTAPRGPYPAPTSGLPRHSAPASGSPPAHLGYLPLSVALPSGLLWLLYWGTPGLSQDCSWDTRTMASEDGAAPAPRAGKRGLVAGVHHVRHSRGPQGWSPPTSSSQDRELE
;
A
#
# COMPACT_ATOMS: atom_id res chain seq x y z
N MET A 1 3.95 16.91 -0.99
CA MET A 1 4.58 17.48 0.22
C MET A 1 6.05 17.09 0.36
N SER A 2 6.38 15.80 0.36
CA SER A 2 7.77 15.33 0.56
C SER A 2 8.74 15.83 -0.51
N SER A 3 8.35 15.89 -1.79
CA SER A 3 9.17 16.46 -2.87
C SER A 3 9.44 17.96 -2.67
N CYS A 4 8.42 18.73 -2.25
CA CYS A 4 8.60 20.15 -1.94
C CYS A 4 9.58 20.37 -0.78
N LEU A 5 9.47 19.60 0.28
CA LEU A 5 10.40 19.66 1.42
C LEU A 5 11.82 19.25 1.02
N ALA A 6 11.97 18.24 0.16
CA ALA A 6 13.27 17.83 -0.34
C ALA A 6 13.93 18.90 -1.21
N ASN A 7 13.16 19.58 -2.06
CA ASN A 7 13.65 20.70 -2.86
C ASN A 7 14.07 21.87 -1.99
N LEU A 8 13.31 22.18 -0.94
CA LEU A 8 13.69 23.22 0.05
C LEU A 8 14.96 22.84 0.80
N ALA A 9 15.10 21.58 1.25
CA ALA A 9 16.30 21.11 1.91
C ALA A 9 17.54 21.23 1.01
N ALA A 10 17.39 20.91 -0.27
CA ALA A 10 18.47 21.05 -1.25
C ALA A 10 18.87 22.53 -1.48
N LEU A 11 17.88 23.44 -1.54
CA LEU A 11 18.14 24.88 -1.72
C LEU A 11 18.86 25.50 -0.51
N HIS A 12 18.63 25.01 0.69
CA HIS A 12 19.27 25.52 1.91
C HIS A 12 20.62 24.85 2.24
N GLY A 13 21.18 24.04 1.33
CA GLY A 13 22.51 23.47 1.49
C GLY A 13 22.68 22.51 2.66
N LEU A 14 21.59 21.85 3.08
CA LEU A 14 21.60 20.84 4.16
C LEU A 14 22.29 19.54 3.70
N GLN A 15 23.46 19.66 3.08
CA GLN A 15 24.13 18.55 2.40
C GLN A 15 25.10 17.76 3.29
N ASP A 16 25.44 18.27 4.46
CA ASP A 16 26.60 17.74 5.19
C ASP A 16 26.28 16.73 6.28
N ASP A 17 24.99 16.58 6.67
CA ASP A 17 24.59 15.61 7.69
C ASP A 17 23.25 14.92 7.35
N PHE A 18 23.32 13.92 6.48
CA PHE A 18 22.14 13.16 6.07
C PHE A 18 21.48 12.36 7.19
N GLU A 19 22.20 12.08 8.28
CA GLU A 19 21.64 11.33 9.42
C GLU A 19 20.58 12.14 10.19
N LEU A 20 20.66 13.45 10.16
CA LEU A 20 19.67 14.33 10.77
C LEU A 20 18.38 14.45 9.96
N HIS A 21 18.40 14.07 8.68
CA HIS A 21 17.22 14.15 7.83
C HIS A 21 16.28 12.95 8.04
N PRO A 22 14.94 13.15 7.97
CA PRO A 22 14.00 12.06 7.85
C PRO A 22 14.32 11.20 6.61
N PRO A 23 14.37 9.86 6.72
CA PRO A 23 14.70 8.98 5.59
C PRO A 23 13.79 9.22 4.37
N ASP A 24 12.48 9.39 4.59
CA ASP A 24 11.49 9.62 3.53
C ASP A 24 11.76 10.90 2.74
N LEU A 25 12.34 11.92 3.37
CA LEU A 25 12.71 13.16 2.69
C LEU A 25 13.82 12.92 1.66
N LEU A 26 14.80 12.08 2.00
CA LEU A 26 15.94 11.78 1.14
C LEU A 26 15.53 11.02 -0.13
N LEU A 27 14.42 10.32 -0.12
CA LEU A 27 13.88 9.65 -1.31
C LEU A 27 13.56 10.63 -2.44
N PHE A 28 13.20 11.87 -2.10
CA PHE A 28 12.85 12.92 -3.07
C PHE A 28 14.01 13.87 -3.37
N TYR A 29 15.17 13.66 -2.75
CA TYR A 29 16.33 14.53 -2.88
C TYR A 29 16.84 14.59 -4.33
N ASN A 30 17.45 15.73 -4.72
CA ASN A 30 18.08 15.83 -6.03
C ASN A 30 19.40 15.05 -6.02
N LEU A 31 19.38 13.87 -6.62
CA LEU A 31 20.49 12.91 -6.59
C LEU A 31 21.75 13.43 -7.29
N THR A 32 21.64 14.45 -8.17
CA THR A 32 22.83 15.08 -8.82
C THR A 32 23.67 15.90 -7.86
N GLN A 33 23.10 16.25 -6.69
CA GLN A 33 23.79 17.03 -5.65
C GLN A 33 24.47 16.15 -4.60
N VAL A 34 24.28 14.83 -4.66
CA VAL A 34 24.94 13.90 -3.76
C VAL A 34 26.40 13.74 -4.18
N ARG A 35 27.32 14.23 -3.34
CA ARG A 35 28.75 14.10 -3.58
C ARG A 35 29.21 12.66 -3.41
N GLU A 36 30.24 12.24 -4.15
CA GLU A 36 30.78 10.89 -4.06
C GLU A 36 31.24 10.52 -2.62
N ALA A 37 31.82 11.49 -1.91
CA ALA A 37 32.27 11.30 -0.52
C ALA A 37 31.11 10.99 0.45
N ASP A 38 29.94 11.58 0.22
CA ASP A 38 28.78 11.49 1.12
C ASP A 38 27.78 10.41 0.67
N CYS A 39 28.00 9.82 -0.47
CA CYS A 39 27.14 8.88 -1.16
C CYS A 39 26.74 7.69 -0.27
N ARG A 40 27.66 7.15 0.53
CA ARG A 40 27.36 6.02 1.44
C ARG A 40 26.45 6.43 2.60
N ALA A 41 26.71 7.58 3.23
CA ALA A 41 25.87 8.10 4.31
C ALA A 41 24.45 8.41 3.80
N PHE A 42 24.36 9.07 2.62
CA PHE A 42 23.09 9.33 1.95
C PHE A 42 22.31 8.04 1.68
N THR A 43 22.95 7.05 1.04
CA THR A 43 22.31 5.78 0.67
C THR A 43 21.84 5.02 1.90
N HIS A 44 22.68 4.91 2.93
CA HIS A 44 22.34 4.23 4.17
C HIS A 44 21.11 4.85 4.84
N ARG A 45 21.01 6.18 4.84
CA ARG A 45 19.87 6.87 5.44
C ARG A 45 18.62 6.78 4.57
N ALA A 46 18.73 7.02 3.25
CA ALA A 46 17.63 6.91 2.29
C ALA A 46 17.02 5.48 2.26
N ALA A 47 17.88 4.46 2.40
CA ALA A 47 17.46 3.05 2.45
C ALA A 47 16.64 2.65 3.69
N GLN A 48 16.40 3.56 4.63
CA GLN A 48 15.51 3.37 5.78
C GLN A 48 14.11 3.95 5.51
N GLY A 49 13.92 4.70 4.41
CA GLY A 49 12.65 5.32 4.05
C GLY A 49 11.67 4.35 3.38
N ASP A 50 10.42 4.79 3.28
CA ASP A 50 9.35 4.05 2.60
C ASP A 50 9.41 4.31 1.08
N THR A 51 9.97 3.38 0.32
CA THR A 51 10.10 3.49 -1.15
C THR A 51 8.75 3.49 -1.88
N GLU A 52 7.64 3.09 -1.24
CA GLU A 52 6.31 3.18 -1.85
C GLU A 52 5.86 4.63 -2.04
N LEU A 53 6.45 5.57 -1.31
CA LEU A 53 6.25 7.01 -1.55
C LEU A 53 6.72 7.46 -2.95
N LEU A 54 7.57 6.67 -3.61
CA LEU A 54 8.05 6.91 -4.98
C LEU A 54 7.23 6.16 -6.06
N ALA A 55 6.07 5.61 -5.73
CA ALA A 55 5.25 4.83 -6.66
C ALA A 55 4.91 5.62 -7.95
N ASN A 56 4.66 6.92 -7.84
CA ASN A 56 4.38 7.81 -8.97
C ASN A 56 5.64 8.45 -9.60
N LEU A 57 6.83 8.15 -9.08
CA LEU A 57 8.11 8.73 -9.48
C LEU A 57 9.10 7.64 -9.91
N PRO A 58 8.81 6.85 -10.96
CA PRO A 58 9.59 5.67 -11.32
C PRO A 58 11.04 6.00 -11.69
N ASP A 59 11.29 7.17 -12.28
CA ASP A 59 12.64 7.59 -12.67
C ASP A 59 13.49 7.98 -11.45
N GLN A 60 12.88 8.62 -10.45
CA GLN A 60 13.53 8.91 -9.18
C GLN A 60 13.87 7.62 -8.42
N ARG A 61 12.94 6.66 -8.39
CA ARG A 61 13.16 5.34 -7.79
C ARG A 61 14.32 4.60 -8.46
N ALA A 62 14.33 4.56 -9.80
CA ALA A 62 15.41 3.95 -10.57
C ALA A 62 16.74 4.71 -10.44
N ALA A 63 16.71 6.05 -10.37
CA ALA A 63 17.91 6.86 -10.16
C ALA A 63 18.51 6.64 -8.76
N LEU A 64 17.69 6.55 -7.73
CA LEU A 64 18.10 6.26 -6.36
C LEU A 64 18.83 4.90 -6.29
N GLN A 65 18.26 3.87 -6.92
CA GLN A 65 18.90 2.56 -7.02
C GLN A 65 20.26 2.62 -7.75
N ARG A 66 20.32 3.34 -8.87
CA ARG A 66 21.59 3.53 -9.63
C ARG A 66 22.65 4.23 -8.78
N VAL A 67 22.30 5.31 -8.07
CA VAL A 67 23.21 6.03 -7.18
C VAL A 67 23.67 5.11 -6.05
N ALA A 68 22.78 4.36 -5.43
CA ALA A 68 23.13 3.42 -4.38
C ALA A 68 24.12 2.33 -4.85
N LEU A 69 23.91 1.77 -6.05
CA LEU A 69 24.82 0.80 -6.65
C LEU A 69 26.16 1.45 -7.06
N ALA A 70 26.13 2.69 -7.55
CA ALA A 70 27.35 3.44 -7.88
C ALA A 70 28.22 3.68 -6.65
N CYS A 71 27.61 3.97 -5.49
CA CYS A 71 28.31 4.10 -4.19
C CYS A 71 29.08 2.84 -3.77
N LEU A 72 28.66 1.68 -4.27
CA LEU A 72 29.33 0.40 -4.04
C LEU A 72 30.49 0.14 -5.03
N GLY A 73 30.76 1.07 -5.95
CA GLY A 73 31.75 0.94 -7.02
C GLY A 73 31.19 0.36 -8.32
N GLY A 74 29.90 0.55 -8.55
CA GLY A 74 29.18 0.14 -9.76
C GLY A 74 28.47 -1.22 -9.65
N PRO A 75 27.84 -1.69 -10.73
CA PRO A 75 27.15 -2.95 -10.75
C PRO A 75 28.14 -4.09 -10.49
N ARG A 76 28.03 -4.71 -9.33
CA ARG A 76 28.87 -5.84 -8.93
C ARG A 76 28.12 -7.13 -9.23
N LEU A 77 28.87 -8.12 -9.74
CA LEU A 77 28.33 -9.47 -9.94
C LEU A 77 27.87 -10.13 -8.63
N ARG A 78 28.45 -9.74 -7.49
CA ARG A 78 28.07 -10.28 -6.19
C ARG A 78 28.09 -9.19 -5.11
N LEU A 79 26.94 -8.94 -4.49
CA LEU A 79 26.81 -8.02 -3.35
C LEU A 79 27.18 -8.75 -2.07
N SER A 80 28.08 -8.13 -1.27
CA SER A 80 28.47 -8.63 0.03
C SER A 80 27.44 -8.30 1.11
N ALA A 81 27.54 -8.92 2.27
CA ALA A 81 26.68 -8.62 3.41
C ALA A 81 26.73 -7.13 3.84
N SER A 82 27.91 -6.48 3.76
CA SER A 82 28.05 -5.05 4.05
C SER A 82 27.37 -4.16 3.00
N ASP A 83 27.40 -4.57 1.72
CA ASP A 83 26.68 -3.86 0.67
C ASP A 83 25.16 -3.95 0.89
N LEU A 84 24.66 -5.11 1.29
CA LEU A 84 23.25 -5.32 1.59
C LEU A 84 22.76 -4.49 2.79
N LEU A 85 23.59 -4.32 3.83
CA LEU A 85 23.28 -3.43 4.94
C LEU A 85 23.13 -1.97 4.48
N LEU A 86 24.00 -1.53 3.55
CA LEU A 86 23.93 -0.20 2.99
C LEU A 86 22.67 -0.01 2.13
N LEU A 87 22.32 -1.00 1.30
CA LEU A 87 21.18 -0.93 0.38
C LEU A 87 19.82 -1.02 1.08
N GLY A 88 19.74 -1.62 2.27
CA GLY A 88 18.49 -1.68 3.06
C GLY A 88 17.28 -2.12 2.23
N VAL A 89 16.21 -1.28 2.21
CA VAL A 89 14.97 -1.54 1.42
C VAL A 89 15.15 -1.34 -0.09
N LEU A 90 16.23 -0.70 -0.55
CA LEU A 90 16.48 -0.54 -1.98
C LEU A 90 16.73 -1.87 -2.70
N VAL A 91 17.01 -2.94 -1.97
CA VAL A 91 17.05 -4.32 -2.49
C VAL A 91 15.70 -4.76 -3.08
N CYS A 92 14.59 -4.19 -2.63
CA CYS A 92 13.24 -4.52 -3.12
C CYS A 92 13.05 -4.21 -4.62
N ASP A 93 13.87 -3.33 -5.17
CA ASP A 93 13.83 -2.94 -6.60
C ASP A 93 14.84 -3.71 -7.46
N MET A 94 15.61 -4.64 -6.88
CA MET A 94 16.59 -5.44 -7.60
C MET A 94 15.91 -6.52 -8.46
N ASP A 95 16.52 -6.81 -9.59
CA ASP A 95 16.12 -7.94 -10.42
C ASP A 95 16.46 -9.29 -9.77
N ALA A 96 15.78 -10.35 -10.24
CA ALA A 96 15.93 -11.70 -9.70
C ALA A 96 17.38 -12.24 -9.82
N SER A 97 18.12 -11.90 -10.87
CA SER A 97 19.49 -12.36 -11.10
C SER A 97 20.46 -11.73 -10.11
N SER A 98 20.28 -10.45 -9.82
CA SER A 98 21.06 -9.73 -8.81
C SER A 98 20.78 -10.26 -7.38
N ILE A 99 19.52 -10.59 -7.07
CA ILE A 99 19.15 -11.21 -5.78
C ILE A 99 19.83 -12.59 -5.64
N MET A 100 19.80 -13.43 -6.68
CA MET A 100 20.43 -14.76 -6.64
C MET A 100 21.97 -14.69 -6.53
N ALA A 101 22.58 -13.67 -7.08
CA ALA A 101 24.04 -13.49 -7.04
C ALA A 101 24.53 -12.86 -5.72
N ALA A 102 23.63 -12.29 -4.92
CA ALA A 102 23.96 -11.62 -3.67
C ALA A 102 24.34 -12.61 -2.56
N ASP A 103 24.94 -12.10 -1.46
CA ASP A 103 25.12 -12.85 -0.23
C ASP A 103 23.75 -13.35 0.28
N PRO A 104 23.66 -14.59 0.79
CA PRO A 104 22.39 -15.15 1.30
C PRO A 104 21.68 -14.31 2.38
N ARG A 105 22.38 -13.38 3.04
CA ARG A 105 21.79 -12.40 3.97
C ARG A 105 20.82 -11.43 3.30
N VAL A 106 20.74 -11.40 1.96
CA VAL A 106 19.72 -10.66 1.21
C VAL A 106 18.29 -10.97 1.68
N LEU A 107 18.07 -12.15 2.28
CA LEU A 107 16.79 -12.51 2.91
C LEU A 107 16.33 -11.49 3.96
N GLN A 108 17.27 -10.92 4.75
CA GLN A 108 16.95 -9.93 5.77
C GLN A 108 16.44 -8.60 5.16
N ASN A 109 16.93 -8.24 3.98
CA ASN A 109 16.45 -7.09 3.23
C ASN A 109 15.08 -7.37 2.60
N LEU A 110 14.92 -8.55 1.97
CA LEU A 110 13.67 -8.96 1.33
C LEU A 110 12.49 -9.04 2.31
N GLN A 111 12.75 -9.30 3.60
CA GLN A 111 11.71 -9.27 4.66
C GLN A 111 11.06 -7.89 4.82
N ARG A 112 11.74 -6.82 4.43
CA ARG A 112 11.25 -5.44 4.51
C ARG A 112 10.45 -5.03 3.29
N CYS A 113 10.46 -5.84 2.22
CA CYS A 113 9.73 -5.54 1.00
C CYS A 113 8.24 -5.75 1.21
N HIS A 114 7.43 -4.77 0.85
CA HIS A 114 5.98 -4.87 0.93
C HIS A 114 5.43 -6.04 0.12
N ARG A 115 6.02 -6.27 -1.06
CA ARG A 115 5.59 -7.32 -1.96
C ARG A 115 6.75 -7.75 -2.87
N LEU A 116 6.87 -9.05 -3.11
CA LEU A 116 7.82 -9.58 -4.07
C LEU A 116 7.14 -9.83 -5.42
N THR A 117 7.81 -9.46 -6.51
CA THR A 117 7.40 -9.81 -7.88
C THR A 117 7.57 -11.31 -8.12
N ALA A 118 6.88 -11.86 -9.12
CA ALA A 118 6.98 -13.29 -9.42
C ALA A 118 8.43 -13.76 -9.72
N PRO A 119 9.28 -13.01 -10.48
CA PRO A 119 10.70 -13.36 -10.62
C PRO A 119 11.47 -13.33 -9.31
N GLN A 120 11.23 -12.35 -8.43
CA GLN A 120 11.87 -12.27 -7.11
C GLN A 120 11.45 -13.43 -6.18
N GLN A 121 10.18 -13.85 -6.24
CA GLN A 121 9.70 -15.03 -5.51
C GLN A 121 10.40 -16.30 -6.00
N ALA A 122 10.62 -16.43 -7.31
CA ALA A 122 11.39 -17.55 -7.87
C ALA A 122 12.84 -17.53 -7.39
N ALA A 123 13.49 -16.35 -7.40
CA ALA A 123 14.84 -16.17 -6.87
C ALA A 123 14.93 -16.53 -5.38
N LEU A 124 13.98 -16.06 -4.57
CA LEU A 124 13.87 -16.43 -3.15
C LEU A 124 13.82 -17.94 -2.95
N ASN A 125 12.94 -18.62 -3.71
CA ASN A 125 12.81 -20.09 -3.60
C ASN A 125 14.08 -20.82 -4.05
N THR A 126 14.79 -20.30 -5.04
CA THR A 126 16.10 -20.85 -5.47
C THR A 126 17.16 -20.68 -4.38
N LEU A 127 17.23 -19.51 -3.75
CA LEU A 127 18.13 -19.26 -2.60
C LEU A 127 17.83 -20.17 -1.41
N LEU A 128 16.55 -20.35 -1.09
CA LEU A 128 16.14 -21.25 -0.02
C LEU A 128 16.45 -22.72 -0.35
N ALA A 129 16.34 -23.12 -1.62
CA ALA A 129 16.65 -24.47 -2.08
C ALA A 129 18.15 -24.78 -2.05
N SER A 130 19.03 -23.79 -2.25
CA SER A 130 20.48 -23.99 -2.27
C SER A 130 21.05 -24.50 -0.96
N GLY A 131 20.36 -24.23 0.16
CA GLY A 131 20.83 -24.56 1.52
C GLY A 131 21.96 -23.68 2.05
N GLU A 132 22.38 -22.66 1.28
CA GLU A 132 23.46 -21.72 1.65
C GLU A 132 22.97 -20.62 2.60
N THR A 133 21.67 -20.51 2.83
CA THR A 133 21.08 -19.57 3.77
C THR A 133 21.31 -20.00 5.22
N THR A 134 21.07 -19.10 6.16
CA THR A 134 21.16 -19.39 7.62
C THR A 134 20.20 -20.51 8.06
N LEU A 135 19.20 -20.84 7.25
CA LEU A 135 18.25 -21.93 7.49
C LEU A 135 18.82 -23.31 7.15
N GLY A 136 19.87 -23.35 6.33
CA GLY A 136 20.35 -24.61 5.75
C GLY A 136 19.40 -25.23 4.72
N PRO A 137 19.60 -26.49 4.34
CA PRO A 137 18.75 -27.18 3.36
C PRO A 137 17.33 -27.40 3.90
N PRO A 138 16.30 -27.45 3.04
CA PRO A 138 14.89 -27.51 3.46
C PRO A 138 14.54 -28.66 4.42
N GLY A 139 15.22 -29.81 4.30
CA GLY A 139 15.01 -30.96 5.19
C GLY A 139 15.50 -30.73 6.64
N SER A 140 16.34 -29.73 6.88
CA SER A 140 16.87 -29.37 8.21
C SER A 140 16.14 -28.20 8.87
N TRP A 141 15.17 -27.59 8.19
CA TRP A 141 14.45 -26.44 8.73
C TRP A 141 13.71 -26.80 10.01
N ASN A 142 13.73 -25.91 10.98
CA ASN A 142 12.98 -25.99 12.22
C ASN A 142 11.93 -24.89 12.28
N LEU A 143 11.05 -24.97 13.28
CA LEU A 143 9.95 -24.00 13.46
C LEU A 143 10.47 -22.57 13.73
N GLU A 144 11.57 -22.43 14.45
CA GLU A 144 12.15 -21.13 14.75
C GLU A 144 12.73 -20.47 13.50
N GLY A 145 13.47 -21.20 12.68
CA GLY A 145 13.99 -20.72 11.40
C GLY A 145 12.86 -20.28 10.43
N LEU A 146 11.78 -21.07 10.34
CA LEU A 146 10.62 -20.68 9.54
C LEU A 146 9.93 -19.41 10.05
N ARG A 147 9.82 -19.24 11.37
CA ARG A 147 9.30 -18.01 11.98
C ARG A 147 10.23 -16.83 11.73
N ALA A 148 11.54 -17.04 11.74
CA ALA A 148 12.54 -16.00 11.47
C ALA A 148 12.48 -15.49 10.03
N LEU A 149 11.93 -16.26 9.06
CA LEU A 149 11.66 -15.77 7.71
C LEU A 149 10.55 -14.70 7.67
N GLY A 150 9.71 -14.63 8.71
CA GLY A 150 8.62 -13.65 8.75
C GLY A 150 7.70 -13.73 7.52
N PRO A 151 7.40 -12.58 6.86
CA PRO A 151 6.51 -12.54 5.69
C PRO A 151 7.00 -13.39 4.51
N LEU A 152 8.31 -13.60 4.37
CA LEU A 152 8.88 -14.39 3.27
C LEU A 152 8.43 -15.85 3.29
N ALA A 153 8.10 -16.40 4.46
CA ALA A 153 7.61 -17.76 4.58
C ALA A 153 6.31 -18.01 3.77
N THR A 154 5.54 -16.95 3.49
CA THR A 154 4.32 -17.04 2.68
C THR A 154 4.58 -17.20 1.18
N TYR A 155 5.84 -17.04 0.74
CA TYR A 155 6.28 -17.22 -0.64
C TYR A 155 6.99 -18.55 -0.90
N ILE A 156 7.13 -19.40 0.12
CA ILE A 156 7.75 -20.72 -0.03
C ILE A 156 6.89 -21.60 -0.94
N SER A 157 7.50 -22.11 -2.01
CA SER A 157 6.82 -22.93 -3.01
C SER A 157 6.43 -24.31 -2.50
N SER A 158 5.44 -24.95 -3.16
CA SER A 158 5.02 -26.31 -2.83
C SER A 158 6.17 -27.33 -2.93
N SER A 159 7.11 -27.15 -3.88
CA SER A 159 8.27 -28.02 -4.05
C SER A 159 9.25 -27.99 -2.86
N LEU A 160 9.39 -26.84 -2.19
CA LEU A 160 10.18 -26.73 -0.97
C LEU A 160 9.43 -27.30 0.23
N TRP A 161 8.13 -27.02 0.36
CA TRP A 161 7.32 -27.61 1.43
C TRP A 161 7.32 -29.13 1.43
N MET A 162 7.44 -29.79 0.26
CA MET A 162 7.59 -31.25 0.19
C MET A 162 8.87 -31.78 0.84
N GLN A 163 9.90 -30.95 0.98
CA GLN A 163 11.19 -31.33 1.56
C GLN A 163 11.27 -31.05 3.06
N VAL A 164 10.36 -30.21 3.59
CA VAL A 164 10.31 -29.87 5.02
C VAL A 164 9.75 -31.05 5.83
N GLN A 165 10.32 -31.29 7.01
CA GLN A 165 9.81 -32.32 7.93
C GLN A 165 8.32 -32.10 8.25
N GLN A 166 7.52 -33.15 8.15
CA GLN A 166 6.06 -33.04 8.27
C GLN A 166 5.60 -32.43 9.60
N ALA A 167 6.23 -32.77 10.73
CA ALA A 167 5.88 -32.21 12.03
C ALA A 167 6.11 -30.71 12.07
N VAL A 168 7.29 -30.25 11.63
CA VAL A 168 7.65 -28.84 11.57
C VAL A 168 6.71 -28.04 10.65
N GLY A 169 6.39 -28.62 9.48
CA GLY A 169 5.44 -28.02 8.54
C GLY A 169 4.04 -27.84 9.14
N LEU A 170 3.53 -28.84 9.87
CA LEU A 170 2.22 -28.78 10.52
C LEU A 170 2.19 -27.76 11.65
N ASP A 171 3.22 -27.71 12.50
CA ASP A 171 3.34 -26.71 13.59
C ASP A 171 3.40 -25.29 13.02
N PHE A 172 4.15 -25.09 11.93
CA PHE A 172 4.23 -23.81 11.25
C PHE A 172 2.88 -23.43 10.60
N PHE A 173 2.18 -24.39 9.99
CA PHE A 173 0.85 -24.17 9.41
C PHE A 173 -0.13 -23.67 10.47
N GLY A 174 -0.24 -24.38 11.61
CA GLY A 174 -1.10 -23.96 12.72
C GLY A 174 -0.74 -22.57 13.24
N SER A 175 0.55 -22.29 13.42
CA SER A 175 1.05 -20.96 13.84
C SER A 175 0.66 -19.84 12.85
N THR A 176 0.72 -20.12 11.55
CA THR A 176 0.36 -19.15 10.50
C THR A 176 -1.15 -18.89 10.47
N VAL A 177 -1.99 -19.94 10.60
CA VAL A 177 -3.45 -19.78 10.72
C VAL A 177 -3.82 -18.99 11.96
N ALA A 178 -3.20 -19.26 13.11
CA ALA A 178 -3.41 -18.49 14.34
C ALA A 178 -3.01 -17.01 14.17
N THR A 179 -1.89 -16.74 13.47
CA THR A 179 -1.44 -15.38 13.17
C THR A 179 -2.43 -14.63 12.27
N TYR A 180 -2.99 -15.31 11.27
CA TYR A 180 -4.04 -14.77 10.40
C TYR A 180 -5.32 -14.46 11.19
N ARG A 181 -5.79 -15.38 12.03
CA ARG A 181 -6.97 -15.16 12.90
C ARG A 181 -6.78 -13.99 13.86
N ALA A 182 -5.55 -13.75 14.29
CA ALA A 182 -5.20 -12.60 15.14
C ALA A 182 -5.10 -11.27 14.35
N GLY A 183 -5.40 -11.26 13.04
CA GLY A 183 -5.34 -10.07 12.18
C GLY A 183 -3.93 -9.55 11.88
N ARG A 184 -2.89 -10.33 12.15
CA ARG A 184 -1.49 -9.94 11.97
C ARG A 184 -0.88 -10.39 10.64
N LEU A 185 -1.63 -11.12 9.83
CA LEU A 185 -1.26 -11.57 8.50
C LEU A 185 -2.37 -11.23 7.51
N SER A 186 -2.01 -10.70 6.33
CA SER A 186 -2.99 -10.37 5.30
C SER A 186 -3.71 -11.60 4.78
N GLN A 187 -4.96 -11.43 4.36
CA GLN A 187 -5.74 -12.53 3.77
C GLN A 187 -5.07 -13.10 2.52
N GLN A 188 -4.46 -12.24 1.71
CA GLN A 188 -3.76 -12.65 0.49
C GLN A 188 -2.55 -13.53 0.79
N ASP A 189 -1.72 -13.14 1.77
CA ASP A 189 -0.52 -13.89 2.13
C ASP A 189 -0.87 -15.21 2.80
N ALA A 190 -1.85 -15.21 3.71
CA ALA A 190 -2.32 -16.43 4.37
C ALA A 190 -2.88 -17.43 3.34
N ARG A 191 -3.67 -16.96 2.36
CA ARG A 191 -4.20 -17.84 1.29
C ARG A 191 -3.11 -18.40 0.39
N ARG A 192 -2.12 -17.57 0.03
CA ARG A 192 -0.97 -18.03 -0.78
C ARG A 192 -0.27 -19.17 -0.07
N PHE A 193 0.15 -18.93 1.18
CA PHE A 193 0.80 -19.94 2.00
C PHE A 193 -0.01 -21.25 2.09
N VAL A 194 -1.28 -21.14 2.48
CA VAL A 194 -2.15 -22.33 2.63
C VAL A 194 -2.30 -23.09 1.32
N THR A 195 -2.44 -22.38 0.19
CA THR A 195 -2.57 -23.01 -1.13
C THR A 195 -1.32 -23.79 -1.51
N ASP A 196 -0.12 -23.20 -1.34
CA ASP A 196 1.14 -23.86 -1.68
C ASP A 196 1.45 -25.02 -0.74
N PHE A 197 1.17 -24.87 0.56
CA PHE A 197 1.34 -25.93 1.55
C PHE A 197 0.40 -27.13 1.28
N LEU A 198 -0.88 -26.90 1.04
CA LEU A 198 -1.84 -27.96 0.76
C LEU A 198 -1.55 -28.65 -0.58
N LYS A 199 -1.06 -27.90 -1.58
CA LYS A 199 -0.59 -28.48 -2.85
C LYS A 199 0.58 -29.45 -2.61
N ALA A 200 1.59 -29.04 -1.84
CA ALA A 200 2.71 -29.91 -1.46
C ALA A 200 2.24 -31.20 -0.78
N LYS A 201 1.30 -31.06 0.15
CA LYS A 201 0.71 -32.22 0.84
C LYS A 201 -0.03 -33.15 -0.12
N ALA A 202 -0.82 -32.62 -1.05
CA ALA A 202 -1.55 -33.43 -2.04
C ALA A 202 -0.59 -34.19 -2.98
N GLU A 203 0.49 -33.54 -3.41
CA GLU A 203 1.53 -34.13 -4.26
C GLU A 203 2.28 -35.26 -3.53
N SER A 204 2.62 -35.08 -2.25
CA SER A 204 3.29 -36.09 -1.41
C SER A 204 2.43 -37.35 -1.20
N VAL A 205 1.10 -37.22 -1.14
CA VAL A 205 0.15 -38.35 -1.02
C VAL A 205 -0.07 -39.03 -2.37
N SER A 206 -0.02 -38.30 -3.48
CA SER A 206 -0.22 -38.82 -4.85
C SER A 206 0.91 -39.73 -5.33
N SER A 207 2.10 -39.59 -4.79
CA SER A 207 3.27 -40.43 -5.10
C SER A 207 3.18 -41.85 -4.50
N ARG A 208 2.22 -42.15 -3.61
CA ARG A 208 1.94 -43.50 -3.12
C ARG A 208 1.01 -44.23 -4.09
N PRO A 209 1.30 -45.48 -4.49
CA PRO A 209 0.48 -46.21 -5.43
C PRO A 209 -0.94 -46.40 -4.91
N LYS A 210 -1.91 -45.87 -5.67
CA LYS A 210 -3.34 -45.95 -5.37
C LYS A 210 -3.82 -47.40 -5.53
N ARG A 211 -4.11 -48.07 -4.45
CA ARG A 211 -4.98 -49.26 -4.47
C ARG A 211 -6.43 -48.82 -4.33
N GLY A 212 -7.20 -48.92 -5.39
CA GLY A 212 -8.67 -48.85 -5.37
C GLY A 212 -9.27 -47.57 -5.92
N THR A 213 -10.04 -47.71 -6.98
CA THR A 213 -11.03 -46.77 -7.50
C THR A 213 -12.13 -46.57 -6.47
N ALA A 214 -12.09 -45.47 -5.70
CA ALA A 214 -13.19 -45.11 -4.81
C ALA A 214 -13.99 -43.96 -5.46
N THR A 215 -15.03 -44.32 -6.16
CA THR A 215 -16.18 -43.46 -6.43
C THR A 215 -16.84 -43.11 -5.08
N GLY A 216 -16.79 -41.84 -4.69
CA GLY A 216 -17.36 -41.35 -3.44
C GLY A 216 -16.44 -41.60 -2.23
N ARG A 217 -15.56 -40.65 -1.89
CA ARG A 217 -14.80 -40.70 -0.64
C ARG A 217 -15.75 -40.40 0.52
N PRO A 218 -16.10 -41.39 1.36
CA PRO A 218 -16.78 -41.13 2.61
C PRO A 218 -15.92 -40.22 3.47
N CYS A 219 -16.54 -39.51 4.43
CA CYS A 219 -15.86 -38.62 5.37
C CYS A 219 -14.86 -39.42 6.22
N LEU A 220 -13.62 -39.57 5.75
CA LEU A 220 -12.60 -40.45 6.34
C LEU A 220 -12.28 -40.11 7.81
N ARG A 221 -12.50 -38.85 8.22
CA ARG A 221 -12.30 -38.37 9.59
C ARG A 221 -13.62 -38.07 10.30
N GLY A 222 -14.75 -38.51 9.75
CA GLY A 222 -16.09 -38.21 10.21
C GLY A 222 -16.61 -36.86 9.69
N ASP A 223 -17.80 -36.48 10.14
CA ASP A 223 -18.44 -35.24 9.79
C ASP A 223 -17.72 -34.04 10.41
N ILE A 224 -17.73 -32.93 9.68
CA ILE A 224 -17.19 -31.66 10.17
C ILE A 224 -18.11 -31.12 11.27
N THR A 225 -17.55 -30.84 12.44
CA THR A 225 -18.25 -30.35 13.63
C THR A 225 -17.79 -28.92 13.99
N ALA A 226 -18.47 -28.28 14.93
CA ALA A 226 -18.04 -26.99 15.48
C ALA A 226 -16.63 -27.05 16.10
N ALA A 227 -16.26 -28.18 16.69
CA ALA A 227 -14.93 -28.37 17.28
C ALA A 227 -13.84 -28.44 16.19
N THR A 228 -14.08 -29.20 15.12
CA THR A 228 -13.12 -29.35 14.02
C THR A 228 -12.91 -28.01 13.26
N LEU A 229 -13.93 -27.16 13.19
CA LEU A 229 -13.80 -25.82 12.57
C LEU A 229 -12.97 -24.83 13.41
N ARG A 230 -12.70 -25.13 14.68
CA ARG A 230 -11.82 -24.31 15.53
C ARG A 230 -10.37 -24.76 15.51
N ASP A 231 -10.10 -25.93 14.95
CA ASP A 231 -8.75 -26.47 14.82
C ASP A 231 -7.97 -25.69 13.76
N ASP A 232 -6.77 -25.20 14.11
CA ASP A 232 -5.90 -24.47 13.20
C ASP A 232 -5.40 -25.35 12.04
N LEU A 233 -5.41 -26.68 12.22
CA LEU A 233 -5.09 -27.67 11.18
C LEU A 233 -6.30 -28.13 10.36
N PHE A 234 -7.47 -27.51 10.53
CA PHE A 234 -8.71 -27.87 9.84
C PHE A 234 -8.50 -28.10 8.33
N LEU A 235 -7.87 -27.17 7.62
CA LEU A 235 -7.65 -27.27 6.16
C LEU A 235 -6.63 -28.37 5.78
N VAL A 236 -5.79 -28.78 6.71
CA VAL A 236 -4.89 -29.91 6.51
C VAL A 236 -5.63 -31.24 6.62
N HIS A 237 -6.67 -31.27 7.44
CA HIS A 237 -7.47 -32.47 7.71
C HIS A 237 -8.63 -32.66 6.75
N TYR A 238 -9.23 -31.58 6.27
CA TYR A 238 -10.37 -31.57 5.35
C TYR A 238 -10.05 -30.75 4.10
N ASP A 239 -9.82 -31.44 3.00
CA ASP A 239 -9.66 -30.80 1.68
C ASP A 239 -11.01 -30.23 1.17
N CYS A 240 -11.00 -29.53 0.04
CA CYS A 240 -12.21 -28.90 -0.51
C CYS A 240 -13.29 -29.91 -0.91
N VAL A 241 -12.92 -31.15 -1.31
CA VAL A 241 -13.85 -32.22 -1.65
C VAL A 241 -14.52 -32.77 -0.39
N GLN A 242 -13.73 -32.94 0.68
CA GLN A 242 -14.26 -33.35 1.98
C GLN A 242 -15.09 -32.24 2.62
N LEU A 243 -14.74 -30.96 2.42
CA LEU A 243 -15.56 -29.83 2.83
C LEU A 243 -16.95 -29.89 2.16
N GLU A 244 -17.00 -30.27 0.88
CA GLU A 244 -18.29 -30.46 0.19
C GLU A 244 -19.07 -31.63 0.76
N SER A 245 -18.44 -32.75 1.01
CA SER A 245 -19.11 -34.00 1.40
C SER A 245 -19.47 -34.03 2.89
N CYS A 246 -18.60 -33.51 3.76
CA CYS A 246 -18.66 -33.74 5.22
C CYS A 246 -19.17 -32.52 6.02
N LEU A 247 -19.33 -31.34 5.40
CA LEU A 247 -19.90 -30.18 6.08
C LEU A 247 -21.42 -30.16 5.94
N GLY A 248 -22.13 -30.53 7.00
CA GLY A 248 -23.58 -30.49 7.05
C GLY A 248 -24.15 -29.07 7.07
N SER A 249 -25.34 -28.86 6.50
CA SER A 249 -25.99 -27.54 6.41
C SER A 249 -26.27 -26.91 7.78
N ARG A 250 -26.58 -27.70 8.81
CA ARG A 250 -26.78 -27.20 10.18
C ARG A 250 -25.49 -26.64 10.77
N VAL A 251 -24.37 -27.36 10.60
CA VAL A 251 -23.07 -26.94 11.11
C VAL A 251 -22.61 -25.68 10.38
N LEU A 252 -22.74 -25.64 9.04
CA LEU A 252 -22.43 -24.45 8.25
C LEU A 252 -23.20 -23.22 8.73
N LYS A 253 -24.53 -23.36 8.90
CA LYS A 253 -25.39 -22.25 9.33
C LYS A 253 -25.01 -21.70 10.71
N ALA A 254 -24.67 -22.58 11.66
CA ALA A 254 -24.35 -22.21 13.04
C ALA A 254 -22.88 -21.78 13.23
N ASN A 255 -21.97 -22.13 12.31
CA ASN A 255 -20.52 -21.94 12.48
C ASN A 255 -19.89 -21.31 11.23
N LEU A 256 -20.61 -20.41 10.56
CA LEU A 256 -20.09 -19.74 9.35
C LEU A 256 -18.86 -18.88 9.68
N ASP A 257 -18.89 -18.13 10.78
CA ASP A 257 -17.78 -17.29 11.22
C ASP A 257 -16.50 -18.10 11.51
N PRO A 258 -16.49 -19.15 12.38
CA PRO A 258 -15.30 -19.98 12.57
C PRO A 258 -14.76 -20.60 11.27
N LEU A 259 -15.61 -20.99 10.33
CA LEU A 259 -15.19 -21.50 9.03
C LEU A 259 -14.48 -20.44 8.20
N LEU A 260 -15.01 -19.22 8.13
CA LEU A 260 -14.47 -18.13 7.30
C LEU A 260 -13.29 -17.41 7.96
N GLN A 261 -13.02 -17.66 9.23
CA GLN A 261 -11.76 -17.29 9.90
C GLN A 261 -10.57 -18.15 9.45
N HIS A 262 -10.77 -19.22 8.66
CA HIS A 262 -9.68 -19.90 7.98
C HIS A 262 -9.34 -19.22 6.64
N PRO A 263 -8.06 -19.16 6.24
CA PRO A 263 -7.64 -18.64 4.94
C PRO A 263 -7.93 -19.63 3.81
N LEU A 264 -9.20 -19.85 3.53
CA LEU A 264 -9.70 -20.84 2.57
C LEU A 264 -9.10 -20.62 1.17
N PRO A 265 -8.53 -21.66 0.51
CA PRO A 265 -8.22 -21.61 -0.92
C PRO A 265 -9.46 -21.27 -1.76
N ALA A 266 -9.24 -20.68 -2.94
CA ALA A 266 -10.33 -20.22 -3.80
C ALA A 266 -11.33 -21.35 -4.17
N GLU A 267 -10.86 -22.58 -4.30
CA GLU A 267 -11.70 -23.75 -4.55
C GLU A 267 -12.63 -24.05 -3.39
N CYS A 268 -12.10 -24.09 -2.15
CA CYS A 268 -12.89 -24.28 -0.94
C CYS A 268 -13.92 -23.14 -0.75
N GLN A 269 -13.58 -21.90 -1.10
CA GLN A 269 -14.50 -20.78 -1.05
C GLN A 269 -15.69 -20.96 -2.00
N ARG A 270 -15.44 -21.49 -3.23
CA ARG A 270 -16.54 -21.82 -4.17
C ARG A 270 -17.46 -22.90 -3.60
N VAL A 271 -16.89 -23.91 -2.93
CA VAL A 271 -17.67 -24.95 -2.24
C VAL A 271 -18.54 -24.34 -1.15
N VAL A 272 -17.98 -23.47 -0.29
CA VAL A 272 -18.73 -22.77 0.77
C VAL A 272 -19.86 -21.94 0.16
N LYS A 273 -19.58 -21.14 -0.90
CA LYS A 273 -20.61 -20.37 -1.60
C LYS A 273 -21.72 -21.27 -2.13
N ALA A 274 -21.40 -22.37 -2.79
CA ALA A 274 -22.39 -23.31 -3.32
C ALA A 274 -23.27 -23.93 -2.21
N LYS A 275 -22.67 -24.25 -1.06
CA LYS A 275 -23.42 -24.72 0.11
C LYS A 275 -24.32 -23.63 0.70
N LEU A 276 -23.84 -22.39 0.79
CA LEU A 276 -24.66 -21.25 1.24
C LEU A 276 -25.87 -21.02 0.33
N ALA A 277 -25.71 -21.16 -0.98
CA ALA A 277 -26.82 -21.07 -1.93
C ALA A 277 -27.89 -22.16 -1.69
N ARG A 278 -27.50 -23.36 -1.28
CA ARG A 278 -28.45 -24.44 -0.90
C ARG A 278 -29.13 -24.16 0.44
N VAL A 279 -28.42 -23.55 1.39
CA VAL A 279 -28.94 -23.21 2.74
C VAL A 279 -29.84 -21.98 2.68
N TYR A 280 -29.53 -21.03 1.82
CA TYR A 280 -30.24 -19.75 1.68
C TYR A 280 -30.68 -19.52 0.24
N PRO A 281 -31.69 -20.25 -0.28
CA PRO A 281 -32.10 -20.19 -1.69
C PRO A 281 -32.72 -18.85 -2.09
N ARG A 282 -33.14 -18.04 -1.11
CA ARG A 282 -33.70 -16.68 -1.32
C ARG A 282 -32.69 -15.56 -1.09
N GLY A 283 -31.39 -15.89 -0.99
CA GLY A 283 -30.33 -14.97 -0.62
C GLY A 283 -29.89 -15.13 0.82
N VAL A 284 -28.64 -14.74 1.08
CA VAL A 284 -28.02 -14.80 2.41
C VAL A 284 -28.66 -13.73 3.30
N PRO A 285 -29.14 -14.05 4.52
CA PRO A 285 -29.71 -13.08 5.45
C PRO A 285 -28.71 -11.99 5.83
N GLU A 286 -29.19 -10.77 6.13
CA GLU A 286 -28.33 -9.63 6.41
C GLU A 286 -27.37 -9.85 7.58
N GLU A 287 -27.79 -10.57 8.62
CA GLU A 287 -26.95 -10.89 9.79
C GLU A 287 -25.73 -11.77 9.42
N GLN A 288 -25.80 -12.48 8.31
CA GLN A 288 -24.74 -13.35 7.82
C GLN A 288 -23.87 -12.66 6.74
N LEU A 289 -24.34 -11.56 6.13
CA LEU A 289 -23.62 -10.86 5.08
C LEU A 289 -22.24 -10.35 5.52
N PRO A 290 -22.05 -9.73 6.69
CA PRO A 290 -20.73 -9.29 7.13
C PRO A 290 -19.72 -10.46 7.23
N LEU A 291 -20.18 -11.64 7.62
CA LEU A 291 -19.33 -12.83 7.75
C LEU A 291 -18.80 -13.31 6.39
N ILE A 292 -19.60 -13.19 5.32
CA ILE A 292 -19.20 -13.63 3.98
C ILE A 292 -18.43 -12.56 3.20
N ALA A 293 -18.00 -11.47 3.82
CA ALA A 293 -17.25 -10.38 3.17
C ALA A 293 -16.07 -10.89 2.34
N SER A 294 -15.34 -11.88 2.85
CA SER A 294 -14.21 -12.53 2.16
C SER A 294 -14.60 -13.32 0.92
N LEU A 295 -15.89 -13.60 0.70
CA LEU A 295 -16.44 -14.35 -0.42
C LEU A 295 -17.19 -13.48 -1.44
N VAL A 296 -17.40 -12.19 -1.15
CA VAL A 296 -18.25 -11.28 -1.96
C VAL A 296 -17.84 -11.27 -3.43
N TYR A 297 -16.54 -11.33 -3.71
CA TYR A 297 -16.02 -11.35 -5.08
C TYR A 297 -16.49 -12.54 -5.93
N LEU A 298 -17.00 -13.60 -5.30
CA LEU A 298 -17.55 -14.77 -5.98
C LEU A 298 -19.02 -14.58 -6.40
N TYR A 299 -19.72 -13.61 -5.84
CA TYR A 299 -21.15 -13.40 -6.11
C TYR A 299 -21.34 -12.51 -7.34
N SER A 300 -22.30 -12.91 -8.19
CA SER A 300 -22.73 -12.12 -9.33
C SER A 300 -23.68 -10.99 -8.89
N ARG A 301 -23.88 -9.99 -9.77
CA ARG A 301 -24.88 -8.92 -9.55
C ARG A 301 -26.29 -9.46 -9.28
N SER A 302 -26.69 -10.54 -9.98
CA SER A 302 -28.02 -11.14 -9.81
C SER A 302 -28.19 -11.82 -8.45
N GLU A 303 -27.13 -12.45 -7.94
CA GLU A 303 -27.14 -13.06 -6.60
C GLU A 303 -27.15 -11.99 -5.49
N ILE A 304 -26.35 -10.93 -5.63
CA ILE A 304 -26.37 -9.77 -4.73
C ILE A 304 -27.73 -9.07 -4.77
N GLY A 305 -28.38 -9.03 -5.93
CA GLY A 305 -29.73 -8.50 -6.12
C GLY A 305 -30.80 -9.16 -5.24
N GLN A 306 -30.55 -10.37 -4.74
CA GLN A 306 -31.44 -11.09 -3.82
C GLN A 306 -31.19 -10.75 -2.33
N TRP A 307 -30.12 -10.02 -2.02
CA TRP A 307 -29.79 -9.67 -0.64
C TRP A 307 -30.65 -8.51 -0.13
N ASN A 308 -30.91 -8.53 1.16
CA ASN A 308 -31.53 -7.42 1.86
C ASN A 308 -30.41 -6.65 2.59
N VAL A 309 -29.95 -5.55 2.04
CA VAL A 309 -28.87 -4.72 2.60
C VAL A 309 -29.47 -3.42 3.10
N THR A 310 -29.67 -3.31 4.39
CA THR A 310 -30.31 -2.15 5.05
C THR A 310 -29.34 -1.35 5.91
N SER A 311 -28.30 -2.00 6.45
CA SER A 311 -27.34 -1.40 7.36
C SER A 311 -26.11 -0.85 6.63
N ARG A 312 -25.68 0.36 7.02
CA ARG A 312 -24.40 0.94 6.60
C ARG A 312 -23.23 0.03 6.98
N ASP A 313 -23.26 -0.57 8.15
CA ASP A 313 -22.16 -1.40 8.66
C ASP A 313 -22.05 -2.70 7.86
N THR A 314 -23.15 -3.26 7.38
CA THR A 314 -23.16 -4.35 6.41
C THR A 314 -22.47 -3.95 5.10
N VAL A 315 -22.78 -2.76 4.56
CA VAL A 315 -22.12 -2.24 3.35
C VAL A 315 -20.61 -2.11 3.55
N VAL A 316 -20.19 -1.49 4.66
CA VAL A 316 -18.77 -1.31 4.99
C VAL A 316 -18.07 -2.67 5.11
N ALA A 317 -18.65 -3.62 5.82
CA ALA A 317 -18.08 -4.96 5.97
C ALA A 317 -17.93 -5.68 4.63
N LEU A 318 -18.96 -5.67 3.78
CA LEU A 318 -18.92 -6.31 2.45
C LEU A 318 -17.88 -5.70 1.51
N LEU A 319 -17.63 -4.39 1.61
CA LEU A 319 -16.72 -3.65 0.76
C LEU A 319 -15.31 -3.46 1.37
N ALA A 320 -15.07 -3.94 2.60
CA ALA A 320 -13.77 -3.85 3.27
C ALA A 320 -12.72 -4.83 2.73
N SER A 321 -13.10 -5.75 1.81
CA SER A 321 -12.19 -6.76 1.26
C SER A 321 -11.05 -6.14 0.47
N ASP A 322 -9.83 -6.68 0.58
CA ASP A 322 -8.65 -6.28 -0.22
C ASP A 322 -8.76 -6.72 -1.70
N VAL A 323 -9.74 -7.54 -2.02
CA VAL A 323 -9.99 -8.01 -3.39
C VAL A 323 -10.71 -6.92 -4.19
N ALA A 324 -10.36 -6.77 -5.46
CA ALA A 324 -11.10 -5.91 -6.39
C ALA A 324 -12.57 -6.38 -6.50
N LEU A 325 -13.50 -5.45 -6.28
CA LEU A 325 -14.95 -5.71 -6.26
C LEU A 325 -15.67 -4.84 -7.31
N GLU A 326 -15.19 -4.88 -8.57
CA GLU A 326 -15.67 -4.01 -9.66
C GLU A 326 -17.18 -4.08 -9.86
N ASN A 327 -17.70 -5.30 -10.02
CA ASN A 327 -19.12 -5.52 -10.26
C ASN A 327 -19.95 -5.59 -8.96
N GLN A 328 -19.33 -5.96 -7.86
CA GLN A 328 -19.99 -6.17 -6.57
C GLN A 328 -20.26 -4.85 -5.86
N THR A 329 -19.34 -3.90 -5.92
CA THR A 329 -19.47 -2.58 -5.27
C THR A 329 -20.75 -1.87 -5.72
N GLU A 330 -20.96 -1.75 -7.05
CA GLU A 330 -22.19 -1.13 -7.58
C GLU A 330 -23.45 -1.86 -7.11
N ALA A 331 -23.43 -3.21 -7.14
CA ALA A 331 -24.58 -4.03 -6.78
C ALA A 331 -24.92 -3.91 -5.28
N VAL A 332 -23.93 -3.98 -4.39
CA VAL A 332 -24.12 -3.84 -2.94
C VAL A 332 -24.67 -2.45 -2.60
N LEU A 333 -24.06 -1.40 -3.14
CA LEU A 333 -24.51 -0.03 -2.93
C LEU A 333 -25.92 0.20 -3.49
N GLN A 334 -26.26 -0.40 -4.66
CA GLN A 334 -27.61 -0.29 -5.22
C GLN A 334 -28.64 -0.92 -4.28
N LYS A 335 -28.36 -2.10 -3.73
CA LYS A 335 -29.26 -2.74 -2.77
C LYS A 335 -29.45 -1.91 -1.50
N TYR A 336 -28.39 -1.28 -1.01
CA TYR A 336 -28.49 -0.36 0.12
C TYR A 336 -29.38 0.85 -0.20
N LEU A 337 -29.22 1.45 -1.38
CA LEU A 337 -30.07 2.56 -1.83
C LEU A 337 -31.52 2.16 -2.05
N ASP A 338 -31.78 0.96 -2.59
CA ASP A 338 -33.13 0.41 -2.79
C ASP A 338 -33.90 0.25 -1.47
N HIS A 339 -33.18 0.10 -0.34
CA HIS A 339 -33.73 0.03 1.01
C HIS A 339 -33.66 1.38 1.77
N ASN A 340 -33.70 2.51 1.05
CA ASN A 340 -33.64 3.87 1.59
C ASN A 340 -32.33 4.22 2.30
N GLY A 341 -31.25 3.50 2.04
CA GLY A 341 -29.91 3.84 2.50
C GLY A 341 -29.44 5.17 1.88
N THR A 342 -28.56 5.88 2.59
CA THR A 342 -28.01 7.16 2.12
C THR A 342 -26.50 7.09 2.01
N LEU A 343 -25.95 7.65 0.93
CA LEU A 343 -24.50 7.77 0.72
C LEU A 343 -23.97 8.97 1.54
N THR A 344 -23.70 8.71 2.81
CA THR A 344 -23.15 9.74 3.72
C THR A 344 -21.64 9.89 3.55
N GLY A 345 -21.10 11.06 3.93
CA GLY A 345 -19.66 11.31 3.93
C GLY A 345 -18.89 10.26 4.75
N ALA A 346 -19.41 9.88 5.91
CA ALA A 346 -18.83 8.83 6.75
C ALA A 346 -18.79 7.45 6.04
N LEU A 347 -19.82 7.10 5.25
CA LEU A 347 -19.82 5.87 4.45
C LEU A 347 -18.75 5.95 3.34
N LEU A 348 -18.67 7.08 2.62
CA LEU A 348 -17.70 7.26 1.54
C LEU A 348 -16.26 7.12 2.04
N VAL A 349 -15.95 7.70 3.22
CA VAL A 349 -14.65 7.54 3.87
C VAL A 349 -14.40 6.09 4.28
N ALA A 350 -15.40 5.42 4.86
CA ALA A 350 -15.25 4.04 5.35
C ALA A 350 -15.01 3.03 4.22
N ILE A 351 -15.63 3.20 3.05
CA ILE A 351 -15.40 2.31 1.89
C ILE A 351 -14.14 2.68 1.11
N GLY A 352 -13.65 3.91 1.25
CA GLY A 352 -12.42 4.41 0.60
C GLY A 352 -12.59 4.84 -0.86
N GLY A 353 -11.64 5.65 -1.34
CA GLY A 353 -11.65 6.23 -2.69
C GLY A 353 -11.66 5.18 -3.80
N SER A 354 -10.92 4.08 -3.66
CA SER A 354 -10.86 3.00 -4.64
C SER A 354 -12.23 2.35 -4.93
N ARG A 355 -13.16 2.35 -3.96
CA ARG A 355 -14.52 1.84 -4.17
C ARG A 355 -15.39 2.80 -4.97
N LEU A 356 -15.12 4.10 -4.90
CA LEU A 356 -15.82 5.08 -5.72
C LEU A 356 -15.59 4.85 -7.22
N CYS A 357 -14.44 4.29 -7.59
CA CYS A 357 -14.11 3.92 -8.97
C CYS A 357 -15.13 2.96 -9.60
N TRP A 358 -15.75 2.13 -8.77
CA TRP A 358 -16.68 1.06 -9.18
C TRP A 358 -18.15 1.43 -8.99
N MET A 359 -18.45 2.62 -8.47
CA MET A 359 -19.82 3.15 -8.42
C MET A 359 -20.31 3.51 -9.84
N SER A 360 -21.60 3.34 -10.09
CA SER A 360 -22.19 3.87 -11.32
C SER A 360 -22.24 5.40 -11.30
N ALA A 361 -22.28 6.02 -12.48
CA ALA A 361 -22.44 7.47 -12.59
C ALA A 361 -23.68 7.98 -11.84
N ARG A 362 -24.79 7.22 -11.89
CA ARG A 362 -26.03 7.54 -11.17
C ARG A 362 -25.84 7.54 -9.66
N GLN A 363 -25.11 6.56 -9.12
CA GLN A 363 -24.81 6.50 -7.68
C GLN A 363 -23.93 7.67 -7.25
N ILE A 364 -22.90 8.02 -8.04
CA ILE A 364 -22.05 9.19 -7.74
C ILE A 364 -22.89 10.49 -7.78
N GLN A 365 -23.75 10.64 -8.75
CA GLN A 365 -24.64 11.80 -8.87
C GLN A 365 -25.64 11.90 -7.70
N ALA A 366 -26.10 10.76 -7.17
CA ALA A 366 -26.99 10.70 -6.03
C ALA A 366 -26.35 11.13 -4.70
N ILE A 367 -25.02 11.23 -4.62
CA ILE A 367 -24.33 11.74 -3.42
C ILE A 367 -24.68 13.22 -3.26
N ARG A 368 -25.19 13.60 -2.09
CA ARG A 368 -25.45 15.02 -1.80
C ARG A 368 -24.13 15.79 -1.73
N PRO A 369 -24.06 17.03 -2.30
CA PRO A 369 -22.83 17.82 -2.26
C PRO A 369 -22.30 18.07 -0.85
N SER A 370 -23.17 18.23 0.15
CA SER A 370 -22.80 18.34 1.55
C SER A 370 -22.09 17.08 2.08
N GLU A 371 -22.59 15.89 1.73
CA GLU A 371 -21.99 14.62 2.14
C GLU A 371 -20.64 14.38 1.45
N PHE A 372 -20.54 14.75 0.16
CA PHE A 372 -19.28 14.68 -0.58
C PHE A 372 -18.21 15.62 0.03
N ARG A 373 -18.64 16.79 0.48
CA ARG A 373 -17.78 17.75 1.19
C ARG A 373 -17.30 17.20 2.53
N LEU A 374 -18.18 16.53 3.30
CA LEU A 374 -17.83 15.88 4.56
C LEU A 374 -16.87 14.69 4.39
N ALA A 375 -16.91 14.01 3.25
CA ALA A 375 -15.96 12.95 2.93
C ALA A 375 -14.52 13.48 2.70
N GLY A 376 -14.38 14.76 2.36
CA GLY A 376 -13.08 15.40 2.17
C GLY A 376 -12.31 14.88 0.94
N ALA A 377 -11.00 14.75 1.10
CA ALA A 377 -10.11 14.26 0.04
C ALA A 377 -10.14 12.72 -0.02
N LEU A 378 -10.69 12.18 -1.10
CA LEU A 378 -10.71 10.74 -1.37
C LEU A 378 -9.73 10.45 -2.51
N ASP A 379 -8.87 9.46 -2.35
CA ASP A 379 -7.95 9.05 -3.41
C ASP A 379 -8.71 8.29 -4.51
N ILE A 380 -8.77 8.91 -5.70
CA ILE A 380 -9.37 8.36 -6.90
C ILE A 380 -8.35 8.14 -8.02
N SER A 381 -7.07 8.14 -7.71
CA SER A 381 -5.97 8.03 -8.69
C SER A 381 -6.10 6.77 -9.55
N SER A 382 -6.49 5.65 -8.93
CA SER A 382 -6.70 4.36 -9.59
C SER A 382 -7.98 4.24 -10.43
N CYS A 383 -8.88 5.25 -10.39
CA CYS A 383 -10.14 5.17 -11.13
C CYS A 383 -9.95 5.22 -12.64
N PRO A 384 -10.79 4.51 -13.43
CA PRO A 384 -10.89 4.71 -14.87
C PRO A 384 -11.28 6.16 -15.20
N GLN A 385 -10.78 6.70 -16.33
CA GLN A 385 -10.99 8.10 -16.71
C GLN A 385 -12.47 8.50 -16.67
N SER A 386 -13.36 7.66 -17.20
CA SER A 386 -14.80 7.92 -17.21
C SER A 386 -15.41 8.11 -15.80
N ARG A 387 -14.80 7.53 -14.77
CA ARG A 387 -15.22 7.72 -13.37
C ARG A 387 -14.58 8.97 -12.77
N LYS A 388 -13.30 9.24 -13.10
CA LYS A 388 -12.63 10.50 -12.72
C LYS A 388 -13.43 11.70 -13.18
N ASP A 389 -13.94 11.69 -14.42
CA ASP A 389 -14.73 12.78 -14.99
C ASP A 389 -16.02 13.05 -14.19
N VAL A 390 -16.76 12.00 -13.82
CA VAL A 390 -17.99 12.11 -13.04
C VAL A 390 -17.68 12.56 -11.60
N LEU A 391 -16.62 12.04 -11.00
CA LEU A 391 -16.19 12.42 -9.64
C LEU A 391 -15.70 13.86 -9.59
N TYR A 392 -14.99 14.32 -10.62
CA TYR A 392 -14.62 15.73 -10.77
C TYR A 392 -15.85 16.64 -10.82
N ALA A 393 -16.84 16.28 -11.67
CA ALA A 393 -18.08 17.07 -11.77
C ALA A 393 -18.79 17.15 -10.40
N LYS A 394 -18.85 16.04 -9.65
CA LYS A 394 -19.42 16.02 -8.29
C LYS A 394 -18.59 16.84 -7.30
N ALA A 395 -17.26 16.76 -7.35
CA ALA A 395 -16.38 17.57 -6.52
C ALA A 395 -16.57 19.08 -6.81
N ARG A 396 -16.67 19.45 -8.08
CA ARG A 396 -16.95 20.84 -8.49
C ARG A 396 -18.28 21.34 -7.94
N GLU A 397 -19.33 20.52 -7.98
CA GLU A 397 -20.62 20.84 -7.36
C GLU A 397 -20.49 21.06 -5.84
N ALA A 398 -19.70 20.20 -5.17
CA ALA A 398 -19.51 20.27 -3.72
C ALA A 398 -18.63 21.48 -3.28
N PHE A 399 -17.56 21.78 -4.00
CA PHE A 399 -16.53 22.73 -3.58
C PHE A 399 -16.52 24.05 -4.37
N GLY A 400 -17.32 24.17 -5.45
CA GLY A 400 -17.30 25.34 -6.35
C GLY A 400 -17.64 26.68 -5.68
N SER A 401 -18.28 26.68 -4.51
CA SER A 401 -18.59 27.87 -3.72
C SER A 401 -17.44 28.29 -2.78
N THR A 402 -16.28 27.63 -2.83
CA THR A 402 -15.14 27.93 -1.95
C THR A 402 -14.55 29.31 -2.30
N ARG A 403 -14.39 30.16 -1.29
CA ARG A 403 -14.11 31.60 -1.47
C ARG A 403 -12.70 31.92 -1.96
N THR A 404 -11.71 31.09 -1.70
CA THR A 404 -10.31 31.35 -2.07
C THR A 404 -9.81 30.28 -3.02
N THR A 405 -8.97 30.67 -3.98
CA THR A 405 -8.37 29.75 -4.95
C THR A 405 -7.51 28.66 -4.28
N ALA A 406 -6.76 29.03 -3.24
CA ALA A 406 -5.94 28.07 -2.51
C ALA A 406 -6.79 27.00 -1.81
N ALA A 407 -7.89 27.38 -1.14
CA ALA A 407 -8.80 26.44 -0.51
C ALA A 407 -9.55 25.59 -1.55
N TYR A 408 -9.99 26.21 -2.66
CA TYR A 408 -10.60 25.50 -3.78
C TYR A 408 -9.65 24.44 -4.33
N TYR A 409 -8.42 24.80 -4.69
CA TYR A 409 -7.41 23.89 -5.20
C TYR A 409 -7.15 22.74 -4.22
N ARG A 410 -7.00 23.04 -2.92
CA ARG A 410 -6.78 22.02 -1.89
C ARG A 410 -7.85 20.93 -1.88
N PHE A 411 -9.13 21.32 -2.01
CA PHE A 411 -10.24 20.34 -2.03
C PHE A 411 -10.39 19.65 -3.38
N MET A 412 -10.13 20.36 -4.49
CA MET A 412 -10.28 19.80 -5.84
C MET A 412 -9.10 18.92 -6.27
N ARG A 413 -7.92 19.11 -5.67
CA ARG A 413 -6.67 18.42 -6.03
C ARG A 413 -6.83 16.90 -6.24
N PRO A 414 -7.47 16.12 -5.36
CA PRO A 414 -7.63 14.67 -5.56
C PRO A 414 -8.47 14.32 -6.79
N TYR A 415 -9.30 15.24 -7.26
CA TYR A 415 -10.29 15.02 -8.32
C TYR A 415 -9.87 15.60 -9.68
N LEU A 416 -8.75 16.33 -9.75
CA LEU A 416 -8.29 17.00 -10.99
C LEU A 416 -7.96 16.04 -12.13
N GLY A 417 -7.80 14.75 -11.86
CA GLY A 417 -7.66 13.73 -12.90
C GLY A 417 -8.84 13.66 -13.88
N GLY A 418 -10.03 14.15 -13.49
CA GLY A 418 -11.21 14.29 -14.34
C GLY A 418 -11.48 15.72 -14.83
N ALA A 419 -10.56 16.66 -14.57
CA ALA A 419 -10.76 18.06 -14.93
C ALA A 419 -10.66 18.28 -16.44
N PRO A 420 -11.53 19.13 -17.04
CA PRO A 420 -11.41 19.57 -18.42
C PRO A 420 -10.25 20.59 -18.56
N VAL A 421 -9.86 20.87 -19.81
CA VAL A 421 -8.74 21.78 -20.09
C VAL A 421 -8.99 23.21 -19.59
N GLU A 422 -10.24 23.66 -19.59
CA GLU A 422 -10.66 24.98 -19.11
C GLU A 422 -10.35 25.17 -17.62
N GLU A 423 -10.58 24.12 -16.83
CA GLU A 423 -10.25 24.13 -15.40
C GLU A 423 -8.74 24.26 -15.17
N LEU A 424 -7.93 23.48 -15.90
CA LEU A 424 -6.48 23.57 -15.80
C LEU A 424 -5.97 24.96 -16.23
N ARG A 425 -6.54 25.57 -17.27
CA ARG A 425 -6.23 26.96 -17.68
C ARG A 425 -6.59 27.97 -16.59
N HIS A 426 -7.72 27.76 -15.93
CA HIS A 426 -8.10 28.60 -14.79
C HIS A 426 -7.09 28.51 -13.64
N LEU A 427 -6.62 27.29 -13.32
CA LEU A 427 -5.59 27.08 -12.30
C LEU A 427 -4.24 27.71 -12.69
N VAL A 428 -3.88 27.69 -13.98
CA VAL A 428 -2.71 28.41 -14.52
C VAL A 428 -2.84 29.92 -14.28
N GLN A 429 -4.00 30.52 -14.63
CA GLN A 429 -4.25 31.95 -14.42
C GLN A 429 -4.23 32.35 -12.94
N ALA A 430 -4.63 31.43 -12.07
CA ALA A 430 -4.63 31.61 -10.64
C ALA A 430 -3.25 31.40 -9.98
N ASN A 431 -2.21 31.11 -10.78
CA ASN A 431 -0.83 30.88 -10.36
C ASN A 431 -0.70 29.82 -9.27
N VAL A 432 -1.43 28.71 -9.43
CA VAL A 432 -1.36 27.55 -8.53
C VAL A 432 -0.08 26.76 -8.82
N SER A 433 0.66 26.40 -7.77
CA SER A 433 1.82 25.50 -7.89
C SER A 433 1.38 24.06 -7.66
N MET A 434 1.18 23.30 -8.75
CA MET A 434 0.74 21.91 -8.72
C MET A 434 1.92 20.98 -8.40
N ASP A 435 1.71 20.05 -7.48
CA ASP A 435 2.70 18.99 -7.21
C ASP A 435 2.67 17.89 -8.27
N ILE A 436 3.78 17.16 -8.35
CA ILE A 436 3.97 16.13 -9.39
C ILE A 436 3.00 14.96 -9.24
N ASP A 437 2.62 14.57 -8.02
CA ASP A 437 1.65 13.48 -7.80
C ASP A 437 0.28 13.84 -8.37
N THR A 438 -0.16 15.08 -8.19
CA THR A 438 -1.40 15.59 -8.80
C THR A 438 -1.27 15.63 -10.31
N PHE A 439 -0.14 16.10 -10.83
CA PHE A 439 0.12 16.23 -12.26
C PHE A 439 0.13 14.86 -12.98
N THR A 440 0.74 13.84 -12.39
CA THR A 440 0.78 12.47 -12.94
C THR A 440 -0.61 11.84 -13.05
N ASN A 441 -1.56 12.28 -12.22
CA ASN A 441 -2.94 11.81 -12.21
C ASN A 441 -3.87 12.52 -13.22
N LEU A 442 -3.40 13.57 -13.88
CA LEU A 442 -4.19 14.29 -14.89
C LEU A 442 -4.47 13.43 -16.11
N ASN A 443 -5.54 13.77 -16.83
CA ASN A 443 -5.87 13.11 -18.09
C ASN A 443 -4.83 13.43 -19.16
N PRO A 444 -4.11 12.44 -19.73
CA PRO A 444 -3.09 12.66 -20.75
C PRO A 444 -3.59 13.43 -21.98
N HIS A 445 -4.84 13.21 -22.40
CA HIS A 445 -5.45 13.92 -23.54
C HIS A 445 -5.67 15.41 -23.24
N VAL A 446 -6.03 15.74 -22.01
CA VAL A 446 -6.17 17.14 -21.57
C VAL A 446 -4.80 17.82 -21.50
N LEU A 447 -3.78 17.12 -21.01
CA LEU A 447 -2.41 17.65 -20.98
C LEU A 447 -1.87 17.98 -22.37
N GLN A 448 -2.16 17.15 -23.38
CA GLN A 448 -1.77 17.40 -24.78
C GLN A 448 -2.37 18.69 -25.38
N SER A 449 -3.46 19.19 -24.77
CA SER A 449 -4.14 20.43 -25.18
C SER A 449 -3.57 21.68 -24.50
N LEU A 450 -2.58 21.52 -23.58
CA LEU A 450 -1.93 22.63 -22.90
C LEU A 450 -0.58 22.95 -23.59
N SER A 451 -0.25 24.24 -23.68
CA SER A 451 1.09 24.68 -24.10
C SER A 451 2.13 24.36 -23.03
N VAL A 452 3.40 24.25 -23.42
CA VAL A 452 4.51 24.07 -22.46
C VAL A 452 4.52 25.18 -21.41
N GLY A 453 4.32 26.45 -21.83
CA GLY A 453 4.23 27.58 -20.91
C GLY A 453 3.10 27.44 -19.87
N ASN A 454 1.92 26.90 -20.26
CA ASN A 454 0.86 26.61 -19.31
C ASN A 454 1.26 25.53 -18.30
N VAL A 455 1.95 24.49 -18.75
CA VAL A 455 2.41 23.39 -17.88
C VAL A 455 3.50 23.87 -16.94
N THR A 456 4.46 24.66 -17.40
CA THR A 456 5.52 25.24 -16.53
C THR A 456 4.95 26.17 -15.49
N THR A 457 3.96 27.00 -15.86
CA THR A 457 3.26 27.87 -14.91
C THR A 457 2.46 27.05 -13.88
N LEU A 458 1.77 25.98 -14.34
CA LEU A 458 0.96 25.12 -13.47
C LEU A 458 1.81 24.36 -12.44
N LEU A 459 2.98 23.90 -12.83
CA LEU A 459 3.94 23.21 -11.95
C LEU A 459 4.73 24.21 -11.08
N GLY A 460 4.93 25.44 -11.57
CA GLY A 460 5.70 26.47 -10.85
C GLY A 460 7.10 25.94 -10.47
N GLN A 461 7.43 25.99 -9.19
CA GLN A 461 8.71 25.49 -8.67
C GLN A 461 8.90 23.97 -8.80
N ASN A 462 7.84 23.22 -9.07
CA ASN A 462 7.89 21.75 -9.21
C ASN A 462 8.20 21.27 -10.64
N VAL A 463 8.53 22.17 -11.59
CA VAL A 463 8.88 21.77 -12.97
C VAL A 463 10.03 20.77 -13.01
N GLY A 464 11.02 20.90 -12.14
CA GLY A 464 12.15 19.95 -12.03
C GLY A 464 11.73 18.51 -11.66
N ASP A 465 10.56 18.34 -11.05
CA ASP A 465 10.06 17.01 -10.70
C ASP A 465 9.56 16.20 -11.91
N LEU A 466 9.34 16.85 -13.07
CA LEU A 466 9.06 16.15 -14.33
C LEU A 466 10.14 15.13 -14.69
N GLN A 467 11.41 15.42 -14.38
CA GLN A 467 12.51 14.49 -14.59
C GLN A 467 12.39 13.24 -13.71
N LYS A 468 11.88 13.39 -12.49
CA LYS A 468 11.69 12.28 -11.53
C LYS A 468 10.56 11.32 -11.92
N ALA A 469 9.65 11.77 -12.81
CA ALA A 469 8.49 11.03 -13.28
C ALA A 469 8.42 10.88 -14.80
N ARG A 470 9.54 11.02 -15.52
CA ARG A 470 9.61 11.04 -16.98
C ARG A 470 9.00 9.79 -17.63
N SER A 471 9.24 8.62 -17.05
CA SER A 471 8.74 7.33 -17.53
C SER A 471 7.31 7.05 -17.07
N HIS A 472 6.71 7.89 -16.20
CA HIS A 472 5.32 7.71 -15.80
C HIS A 472 4.40 7.78 -17.04
N PRO A 473 3.41 6.88 -17.20
CA PRO A 473 2.60 6.77 -18.42
C PRO A 473 2.00 8.08 -18.88
N THR A 474 1.44 8.88 -17.96
CA THR A 474 0.83 10.19 -18.25
C THR A 474 1.87 11.17 -18.81
N ILE A 475 3.01 11.31 -18.15
CA ILE A 475 4.09 12.25 -18.54
C ILE A 475 4.74 11.79 -19.83
N SER A 476 5.10 10.52 -19.94
CA SER A 476 5.69 9.92 -21.14
C SER A 476 4.78 10.09 -22.36
N SER A 477 3.45 9.93 -22.21
CA SER A 477 2.48 10.18 -23.28
C SER A 477 2.46 11.65 -23.71
N TRP A 478 2.49 12.58 -22.74
CA TRP A 478 2.52 14.01 -23.01
C TRP A 478 3.85 14.42 -23.67
N LEU A 479 4.99 14.00 -23.14
CA LEU A 479 6.32 14.33 -23.69
C LEU A 479 6.48 13.88 -25.14
N ARG A 480 5.94 12.71 -25.51
CA ARG A 480 5.95 12.23 -26.90
C ARG A 480 5.13 13.09 -27.86
N SER A 481 4.18 13.87 -27.36
CA SER A 481 3.38 14.81 -28.17
C SER A 481 4.10 16.14 -28.42
N LEU A 482 5.19 16.42 -27.68
CA LEU A 482 5.96 17.66 -27.78
C LEU A 482 7.02 17.58 -28.89
N ASN A 483 7.30 18.73 -29.51
CA ASN A 483 8.42 18.87 -30.43
C ASN A 483 9.75 19.05 -29.65
N ARG A 484 10.88 18.93 -30.35
CA ARG A 484 12.22 19.02 -29.73
C ARG A 484 12.47 20.39 -29.06
N SER A 485 11.97 21.49 -29.62
CA SER A 485 12.11 22.82 -29.02
C SER A 485 11.40 22.92 -27.67
N ALA A 486 10.19 22.37 -27.59
CA ALA A 486 9.40 22.33 -26.37
C ALA A 486 10.04 21.45 -25.27
N LEU A 487 10.73 20.37 -25.66
CA LEU A 487 11.50 19.55 -24.72
C LEU A 487 12.72 20.31 -24.17
N GLY A 488 13.38 21.14 -25.02
CA GLY A 488 14.47 22.01 -24.59
C GLY A 488 14.03 23.08 -23.58
N GLU A 489 12.85 23.67 -23.77
CA GLU A 489 12.25 24.63 -22.81
C GLU A 489 12.03 24.02 -21.43
N LEU A 490 11.80 22.71 -21.36
CA LEU A 490 11.60 21.97 -20.10
C LEU A 490 12.91 21.51 -19.45
N GLY A 491 14.06 21.69 -20.12
CA GLY A 491 15.35 21.19 -19.64
C GLY A 491 15.47 19.66 -19.65
N LEU A 492 14.68 18.97 -20.48
CA LEU A 492 14.60 17.51 -20.53
C LEU A 492 15.41 16.90 -21.70
N ASP A 493 16.18 17.70 -22.42
CA ASP A 493 16.92 17.28 -23.63
C ASP A 493 18.17 16.42 -23.36
N THR A 494 18.55 16.19 -22.12
CA THR A 494 19.87 15.66 -21.76
C THR A 494 19.94 14.15 -21.54
N ASP A 495 19.10 13.35 -22.21
CA ASP A 495 19.24 11.89 -22.15
C ASP A 495 19.43 11.26 -23.53
N PRO A 496 20.65 10.79 -23.89
CA PRO A 496 20.91 10.17 -25.20
C PRO A 496 20.41 8.72 -25.32
N ALA A 497 19.73 8.15 -24.32
CA ALA A 497 19.49 6.70 -24.26
C ALA A 497 18.03 6.23 -24.41
N GLY A 498 17.04 7.12 -24.67
CA GLY A 498 15.65 6.69 -24.46
C GLY A 498 14.63 6.80 -25.60
N LEU A 499 14.88 7.47 -26.72
CA LEU A 499 13.84 7.74 -27.74
C LEU A 499 14.27 7.49 -29.19
N SER A 500 14.97 6.38 -29.47
CA SER A 500 15.15 5.90 -30.84
C SER A 500 14.02 4.96 -31.23
N GLY A 501 12.87 5.52 -31.60
CA GLY A 501 11.89 4.81 -32.40
C GLY A 501 12.38 4.64 -33.83
N PRO A 502 11.94 3.65 -34.64
CA PRO A 502 12.46 3.33 -35.93
C PRO A 502 12.17 4.45 -36.94
N GLY A 503 13.13 5.34 -37.13
CA GLY A 503 13.13 6.36 -38.17
C GLY A 503 13.49 5.75 -39.50
N ARG A 504 12.67 6.01 -40.51
CA ARG A 504 12.82 5.70 -41.92
C ARG A 504 14.22 5.95 -42.40
N SER A 505 14.82 4.91 -42.99
CA SER A 505 16.02 4.98 -43.83
C SER A 505 15.81 5.91 -45.01
N THR A 506 16.62 6.94 -45.10
CA THR A 506 16.97 7.56 -46.39
C THR A 506 18.46 7.33 -46.62
N THR A 507 18.74 6.53 -47.62
CA THR A 507 20.03 6.26 -48.23
C THR A 507 20.67 7.54 -48.73
N VAL A 508 21.94 7.83 -48.30
CA VAL A 508 22.89 8.63 -49.06
C VAL A 508 24.25 7.97 -48.94
N THR A 509 24.83 7.72 -50.13
CA THR A 509 26.09 7.05 -50.44
C THR A 509 27.36 7.81 -50.00
N PRO A 510 28.51 7.14 -49.93
CA PRO A 510 29.68 7.63 -49.23
C PRO A 510 30.65 8.41 -50.12
N ASN A 511 31.44 9.33 -49.56
CA ASN A 511 32.66 9.84 -50.20
C ASN A 511 33.84 9.88 -49.22
N THR A 512 34.80 9.16 -49.63
CA THR A 512 36.26 9.03 -49.52
C THR A 512 37.06 9.96 -48.59
N ALA A 513 37.99 9.29 -47.89
CA ALA A 513 39.04 9.76 -46.99
C ALA A 513 40.12 10.64 -47.70
N PRO A 514 41.10 11.27 -47.00
CA PRO A 514 42.30 10.53 -46.61
C PRO A 514 42.99 10.87 -45.27
N ARG A 515 43.87 9.96 -44.97
CA ARG A 515 44.79 9.71 -43.86
C ARG A 515 45.75 10.82 -43.41
N GLY A 516 46.12 10.78 -42.11
CA GLY A 516 47.47 10.64 -41.53
C GLY A 516 47.89 11.76 -40.56
N PRO A 517 48.93 11.64 -39.74
CA PRO A 517 49.30 10.55 -38.84
C PRO A 517 49.55 11.01 -37.38
N TYR A 518 49.71 10.05 -36.49
CA TYR A 518 50.15 10.17 -35.08
C TYR A 518 51.53 10.80 -34.87
N PRO A 519 51.85 11.32 -33.66
CA PRO A 519 52.67 10.53 -32.75
C PRO A 519 52.31 10.58 -31.24
N ALA A 520 52.62 9.48 -30.54
CA ALA A 520 52.80 9.33 -29.09
C ALA A 520 54.33 9.44 -28.79
N PRO A 521 54.79 9.16 -27.52
CA PRO A 521 54.44 9.65 -26.18
C PRO A 521 55.69 10.20 -25.44
N THR A 522 55.56 10.82 -24.27
CA THR A 522 56.68 10.86 -23.30
C THR A 522 56.22 10.96 -21.85
N SER A 523 56.86 10.11 -21.12
CA SER A 523 56.96 9.87 -19.68
C SER A 523 57.44 11.06 -18.84
N GLY A 524 57.06 11.08 -17.54
CA GLY A 524 57.72 11.94 -16.53
C GLY A 524 57.05 11.93 -15.18
N LEU A 525 57.45 11.01 -14.29
CA LEU A 525 57.36 11.15 -12.85
C LEU A 525 58.52 12.02 -12.31
N PRO A 526 58.44 12.72 -11.17
CA PRO A 526 58.83 12.10 -9.92
C PRO A 526 58.11 12.51 -8.62
N ARG A 527 58.22 11.62 -7.68
CA ARG A 527 58.16 11.56 -6.24
C ARG A 527 58.52 12.83 -5.42
N HIS A 528 57.93 12.89 -4.24
CA HIS A 528 58.39 13.13 -2.84
C HIS A 528 57.34 13.91 -2.06
N SER A 529 56.97 13.80 -0.80
CA SER A 529 57.40 13.07 0.42
C SER A 529 56.40 13.49 1.51
N ALA A 530 56.02 12.62 2.40
CA ALA A 530 55.41 12.95 3.67
C ALA A 530 56.45 13.52 4.63
N PRO A 531 56.14 14.12 5.81
CA PRO A 531 55.64 13.40 6.97
C PRO A 531 54.73 14.15 8.00
N ALA A 532 53.98 13.39 8.69
CA ALA A 532 53.93 13.18 10.16
C ALA A 532 53.21 14.15 11.12
N SER A 533 52.26 13.59 11.80
CA SER A 533 52.06 13.52 13.25
C SER A 533 51.35 14.67 13.99
N GLY A 534 50.33 14.27 14.76
CA GLY A 534 49.87 14.99 15.92
C GLY A 534 48.46 14.64 16.39
N SER A 535 48.29 13.61 17.19
CA SER A 535 47.14 13.39 18.10
C SER A 535 47.55 13.72 19.53
N PRO A 536 46.70 13.61 20.54
CA PRO A 536 45.35 14.07 20.88
C PRO A 536 45.39 14.96 22.15
N PRO A 537 44.43 15.18 23.05
CA PRO A 537 43.45 14.29 23.69
C PRO A 537 42.08 14.91 24.06
N ALA A 538 41.09 14.10 24.16
CA ALA A 538 40.28 13.62 25.29
C ALA A 538 39.57 14.62 26.23
N HIS A 539 38.37 14.34 26.50
CA HIS A 539 37.59 14.14 27.70
C HIS A 539 36.18 14.76 27.78
N LEU A 540 35.23 13.87 27.92
CA LEU A 540 34.21 13.70 28.97
C LEU A 540 32.98 14.63 28.97
N GLY A 541 31.82 13.97 28.95
CA GLY A 541 30.57 14.50 29.49
C GLY A 541 29.36 13.65 29.15
N TYR A 542 29.19 12.54 29.87
CA TYR A 542 27.89 11.84 29.94
C TYR A 542 26.85 12.73 30.61
N LEU A 543 25.61 12.72 30.12
CA LEU A 543 24.37 12.54 30.89
C LEU A 543 23.12 12.45 29.96
N PRO A 544 21.96 11.96 30.48
CA PRO A 544 21.20 10.91 29.80
C PRO A 544 19.82 11.34 29.21
N LEU A 545 19.30 10.43 28.38
CA LEU A 545 17.90 10.10 28.12
C LEU A 545 16.82 11.13 28.48
N SER A 546 16.07 11.55 27.46
CA SER A 546 14.60 11.52 27.53
C SER A 546 13.96 11.83 26.19
N VAL A 547 13.08 10.94 25.77
CA VAL A 547 11.92 11.11 24.92
C VAL A 547 12.13 11.81 23.58
N ALA A 548 12.39 11.02 22.54
CA ALA A 548 12.34 11.44 21.14
C ALA A 548 10.87 11.59 20.69
N LEU A 549 10.38 12.82 20.69
CA LEU A 549 9.36 13.28 19.77
C LEU A 549 10.06 13.78 18.49
N PRO A 550 9.42 13.74 17.30
CA PRO A 550 10.07 14.08 16.04
C PRO A 550 10.35 15.59 15.96
N SER A 551 11.47 16.01 16.53
CA SER A 551 11.90 17.41 16.62
C SER A 551 12.51 17.96 15.32
N GLY A 552 12.73 17.13 14.29
CA GLY A 552 13.29 17.58 13.00
C GLY A 552 12.39 18.50 12.20
N LEU A 553 11.07 18.33 12.30
CA LEU A 553 10.09 19.19 11.61
C LEU A 553 9.93 20.56 12.28
N LEU A 554 10.14 20.63 13.59
CA LEU A 554 10.07 21.90 14.35
C LEU A 554 11.29 22.81 14.10
N TRP A 555 12.44 22.24 13.77
CA TRP A 555 13.67 22.99 13.51
C TRP A 555 13.61 23.74 12.17
N LEU A 556 13.03 23.15 11.13
CA LEU A 556 12.81 23.80 9.82
C LEU A 556 11.77 24.94 9.90
N LEU A 557 10.88 24.91 10.88
CA LEU A 557 9.88 25.95 11.09
C LEU A 557 10.39 27.14 11.90
N TYR A 558 11.51 26.99 12.62
CA TYR A 558 12.03 28.04 13.52
C TYR A 558 13.01 29.01 12.84
N TRP A 559 13.56 28.66 11.66
CA TRP A 559 14.50 29.47 10.90
C TRP A 559 13.92 30.04 9.60
N GLY A 560 12.59 30.07 9.47
CA GLY A 560 11.92 30.54 8.28
C GLY A 560 11.99 32.07 8.14
N THR A 561 12.60 32.57 7.08
CA THR A 561 12.41 33.92 6.59
C THR A 561 10.94 34.12 6.19
N PRO A 562 10.31 35.28 6.53
CA PRO A 562 8.89 35.49 6.26
C PRO A 562 8.63 35.69 4.76
N GLY A 563 8.43 34.64 4.03
CA GLY A 563 8.12 34.67 2.60
C GLY A 563 8.03 33.34 1.91
N LEU A 564 8.63 32.28 2.47
CA LEU A 564 8.72 30.98 1.80
C LEU A 564 7.95 29.83 2.51
N SER A 565 7.31 30.10 3.66
CA SER A 565 6.66 29.06 4.48
C SER A 565 5.21 28.75 4.09
N GLN A 566 4.61 29.46 3.14
CA GLN A 566 3.19 29.27 2.78
C GLN A 566 2.94 28.13 1.79
N ASP A 567 3.94 27.72 1.02
CA ASP A 567 3.72 26.78 -0.09
C ASP A 567 3.86 25.29 0.28
N CYS A 568 4.53 24.97 1.39
CA CYS A 568 4.72 23.58 1.85
C CYS A 568 4.00 23.24 3.17
N SER A 569 3.39 24.23 3.88
CA SER A 569 2.78 23.97 5.17
C SER A 569 1.34 23.44 5.02
N TRP A 570 1.12 22.22 5.43
CA TRP A 570 -0.20 21.76 5.84
C TRP A 570 -0.46 22.33 7.23
N ASP A 571 -1.36 23.28 7.30
CA ASP A 571 -1.77 23.87 8.57
C ASP A 571 -2.57 22.83 9.38
N THR A 572 -1.89 22.15 10.30
CA THR A 572 -2.51 21.24 11.27
C THR A 572 -3.28 21.99 12.37
N ARG A 573 -3.34 23.35 12.29
CA ARG A 573 -4.00 24.18 13.30
C ARG A 573 -5.48 24.44 13.07
N THR A 574 -6.09 23.99 11.98
CA THR A 574 -7.50 24.28 11.68
C THR A 574 -8.48 23.13 11.98
N MET A 575 -8.10 22.12 12.76
CA MET A 575 -9.08 21.13 13.25
C MET A 575 -9.59 21.40 14.67
N ALA A 576 -9.22 22.48 15.30
CA ALA A 576 -9.69 22.82 16.66
C ALA A 576 -10.00 24.31 16.80
N SER A 577 -10.96 24.84 16.08
CA SER A 577 -11.78 26.01 16.45
C SER A 577 -12.39 26.68 15.22
N GLU A 578 -13.46 26.16 14.72
CA GLU A 578 -14.55 26.91 14.06
C GLU A 578 -15.87 26.23 14.38
N ASP A 579 -16.17 26.11 15.67
CA ASP A 579 -17.54 25.97 16.16
C ASP A 579 -18.01 27.33 16.67
N GLY A 580 -18.90 27.93 15.91
CA GLY A 580 -20.06 28.65 16.38
C GLY A 580 -19.86 29.86 17.27
N ALA A 581 -19.59 31.04 16.69
CA ALA A 581 -20.06 32.29 17.29
C ALA A 581 -21.41 32.69 16.68
N ALA A 582 -22.48 32.32 17.32
CA ALA A 582 -23.79 32.93 17.14
C ALA A 582 -23.85 34.24 17.99
N PRO A 583 -24.49 35.31 17.51
CA PRO A 583 -24.49 36.57 18.19
C PRO A 583 -25.41 36.57 19.41
N ALA A 584 -24.92 37.11 20.52
CA ALA A 584 -25.67 37.31 21.77
C ALA A 584 -26.82 38.29 21.61
N PRO A 585 -28.01 38.02 22.16
CA PRO A 585 -29.04 39.04 22.37
C PRO A 585 -28.83 39.78 23.71
N ARG A 586 -29.06 41.07 23.62
CA ARG A 586 -28.98 42.07 24.69
C ARG A 586 -29.84 41.75 25.91
N ALA A 587 -29.30 42.09 27.06
CA ALA A 587 -29.89 42.07 28.39
C ALA A 587 -31.25 42.77 28.52
N GLY A 588 -32.19 42.06 29.17
CA GLY A 588 -33.37 42.64 29.79
C GLY A 588 -33.47 42.15 31.23
N LYS A 589 -33.41 43.07 32.16
CA LYS A 589 -33.56 42.88 33.63
C LYS A 589 -34.95 42.50 34.05
N ARG A 590 -35.06 41.68 35.11
CA ARG A 590 -36.02 41.50 36.22
C ARG A 590 -36.33 40.04 36.43
N GLY A 591 -36.28 39.43 37.60
CA GLY A 591 -36.41 39.80 38.96
C GLY A 591 -36.74 38.54 39.74
N LEU A 592 -36.12 38.35 40.86
CA LEU A 592 -36.48 37.59 42.08
C LEU A 592 -37.51 36.42 42.00
N VAL A 593 -37.21 35.21 42.55
CA VAL A 593 -37.63 34.75 43.89
C VAL A 593 -37.13 33.35 44.15
N ALA A 594 -36.75 33.10 45.37
CA ALA A 594 -36.18 31.99 46.08
C ALA A 594 -37.00 30.68 46.10
N GLY A 595 -36.31 29.58 46.34
CA GLY A 595 -36.95 28.34 46.80
C GLY A 595 -35.93 27.22 47.06
N VAL A 596 -35.48 27.10 48.28
CA VAL A 596 -34.67 26.10 48.94
C VAL A 596 -35.44 24.76 48.99
N HIS A 597 -34.75 23.60 48.75
CA HIS A 597 -34.80 22.48 49.71
C HIS A 597 -33.73 21.41 49.41
N HIS A 598 -32.93 21.17 50.42
CA HIS A 598 -32.10 19.98 50.70
C HIS A 598 -32.93 18.71 50.77
N VAL A 599 -32.35 17.54 50.47
CA VAL A 599 -32.17 16.42 51.41
C VAL A 599 -31.12 15.41 50.90
N ARG A 600 -30.20 15.06 51.80
CA ARG A 600 -29.20 13.98 51.78
C ARG A 600 -29.84 12.63 52.16
N HIS A 601 -29.26 11.49 51.73
CA HIS A 601 -28.76 10.32 52.49
C HIS A 601 -28.57 9.14 51.54
N SER A 602 -27.36 8.61 51.34
CA SER A 602 -26.48 7.69 52.10
C SER A 602 -26.97 6.26 52.26
N ARG A 603 -26.05 5.34 51.86
CA ARG A 603 -25.75 3.97 52.33
C ARG A 603 -26.01 2.81 51.36
N GLY A 604 -24.91 2.12 50.97
CA GLY A 604 -24.88 0.72 50.54
C GLY A 604 -24.80 -0.20 51.78
N PRO A 605 -24.23 -1.43 51.74
CA PRO A 605 -24.29 -2.52 50.77
C PRO A 605 -24.70 -3.86 51.44
N GLN A 606 -24.97 -4.97 50.67
CA GLN A 606 -24.93 -6.40 51.08
C GLN A 606 -25.45 -7.22 49.91
N GLY A 607 -24.82 -8.19 49.27
CA GLY A 607 -24.17 -9.37 49.73
C GLY A 607 -25.18 -10.52 49.96
N TRP A 608 -25.28 -11.48 48.98
CA TRP A 608 -25.64 -12.87 49.29
C TRP A 608 -25.43 -13.78 48.11
N SER A 609 -24.72 -14.88 48.36
CA SER A 609 -24.46 -16.03 47.50
C SER A 609 -25.48 -17.16 47.75
N PRO A 610 -25.39 -18.31 47.02
CA PRO A 610 -26.53 -19.13 46.58
C PRO A 610 -26.93 -20.26 47.54
N PRO A 611 -27.95 -21.07 47.23
CA PRO A 611 -27.97 -22.45 47.68
C PRO A 611 -28.04 -23.50 46.55
N THR A 612 -27.39 -24.59 46.85
CA THR A 612 -27.23 -25.88 46.21
C THR A 612 -28.48 -26.79 46.37
N SER A 613 -28.53 -27.80 45.44
CA SER A 613 -29.11 -29.16 45.57
C SER A 613 -30.62 -29.30 45.50
N SER A 614 -31.21 -30.23 44.74
CA SER A 614 -31.06 -31.66 44.57
C SER A 614 -32.19 -32.21 43.68
N SER A 615 -31.81 -33.17 42.85
CA SER A 615 -32.48 -34.41 42.45
C SER A 615 -34.01 -34.53 42.37
N GLN A 616 -34.50 -35.00 41.25
CA GLN A 616 -35.16 -36.31 41.03
C GLN A 616 -36.09 -36.31 39.81
N ASP A 617 -35.75 -37.24 38.93
CA ASP A 617 -36.59 -38.21 38.18
C ASP A 617 -38.04 -37.87 37.78
N ARG A 618 -38.30 -38.07 36.49
CA ARG A 618 -39.20 -39.02 35.81
C ARG A 618 -39.57 -38.51 34.41
N GLU A 619 -39.19 -39.25 33.44
CA GLU A 619 -39.92 -40.18 32.53
C GLU A 619 -41.23 -39.65 31.89
N LEU A 620 -41.30 -39.94 30.57
CA LEU A 620 -42.44 -40.15 29.65
C LEU A 620 -43.09 -38.88 29.10
N GLU A 621 -43.00 -38.61 27.83
CA GLU A 621 -43.48 -39.18 26.58
C GLU A 621 -42.65 -38.66 25.40
#